data_e30d81ff24989104980aef8b0e53e3de
#
_entry.id   e30d81ff24989104980aef8b0e53e3de
#
_cell.length_a   1.000
_cell.length_b   1.000
_cell.length_c   1.000
_cell.angle_alpha   90.00
_cell.angle_beta   90.00
_cell.angle_gamma   90.00
#
_symmetry.space_group_name_H-M   'P 1'
#
loop_
_entity.id
_entity.type
_entity.pdbx_description
1 polymer ?
#
loop_
_entity_poly.entity_id
_entity_poly.type
_entity_poly.pdbx_seq_one_letter_code
_entity_poly.pdbx_strand_id
1 'polypeptide(L)'
;MSSRHDAKLVILGASGVGKTCLGLRFVKDQFVSYTASTIGASFLVKEVSVGNEKITLQIWDTAGQERFRSMAPLYYRGAVAAILVFSITDEASFAKLQEWVRELQGNVEEPLVLAIACNKADLTAQRTVSYDTASQYAASIGALIFETSAKRDTGAHSPYAAPPCTLAPARPRARRSLVADARPPAAQACRSTSTRWGGA
;
A
#
# COMPACT_ATOMS: atom_id res chain seq x y z
N MET A 1 23.98 -22.33 -2.69
CA MET A 1 24.05 -21.33 -1.59
C MET A 1 22.68 -20.69 -1.48
N SER A 2 22.04 -20.77 -0.31
CA SER A 2 20.75 -20.10 -0.08
C SER A 2 21.03 -18.61 0.09
N SER A 3 20.50 -17.76 -0.77
CA SER A 3 20.57 -16.30 -0.59
C SER A 3 19.64 -15.89 0.56
N ARG A 4 20.11 -14.99 1.40
CA ARG A 4 19.33 -14.40 2.50
C ARG A 4 19.01 -12.97 2.13
N HIS A 5 17.74 -12.62 2.16
CA HIS A 5 17.24 -11.29 1.83
C HIS A 5 16.46 -10.71 3.00
N ASP A 6 16.65 -9.43 3.27
CA ASP A 6 15.85 -8.71 4.25
C ASP A 6 14.74 -7.93 3.51
N ALA A 7 13.52 -8.01 4.03
CA ALA A 7 12.37 -7.32 3.48
C ALA A 7 11.63 -6.54 4.58
N LYS A 8 11.62 -5.21 4.45
CA LYS A 8 10.86 -4.34 5.35
C LYS A 8 9.40 -4.31 4.93
N LEU A 9 8.52 -4.58 5.87
CA LEU A 9 7.08 -4.59 5.70
C LEU A 9 6.43 -3.71 6.75
N VAL A 10 5.45 -2.89 6.37
CA VAL A 10 4.70 -2.05 7.29
C VAL A 10 3.24 -2.48 7.36
N ILE A 11 2.64 -2.45 8.55
CA ILE A 11 1.21 -2.71 8.76
C ILE A 11 0.53 -1.39 9.11
N LEU A 12 -0.46 -0.98 8.29
CA LEU A 12 -1.18 0.28 8.41
C LEU A 12 -2.69 0.05 8.52
N GLY A 13 -3.41 1.00 9.08
CA GLY A 13 -4.87 0.94 9.22
C GLY A 13 -5.36 1.60 10.50
N ALA A 14 -6.68 1.75 10.65
CA ALA A 14 -7.31 2.39 11.79
C ALA A 14 -6.98 1.73 13.14
N SER A 15 -7.25 2.41 14.24
CA SER A 15 -7.16 1.82 15.58
C SER A 15 -8.22 0.72 15.74
N GLY A 16 -7.89 -0.36 16.47
CA GLY A 16 -8.84 -1.43 16.80
C GLY A 16 -9.16 -2.42 15.68
N VAL A 17 -8.60 -2.27 14.45
CA VAL A 17 -8.83 -3.22 13.34
C VAL A 17 -8.07 -4.54 13.49
N GLY A 18 -7.11 -4.63 14.41
CA GLY A 18 -6.39 -5.87 14.74
C GLY A 18 -5.04 -6.04 14.06
N LYS A 19 -4.37 -4.93 13.68
CA LYS A 19 -3.00 -4.96 13.09
C LYS A 19 -2.02 -5.75 13.95
N THR A 20 -1.88 -5.38 15.20
CA THR A 20 -1.01 -6.04 16.19
C THR A 20 -1.39 -7.51 16.38
N CYS A 21 -2.70 -7.82 16.45
CA CYS A 21 -3.15 -9.20 16.58
C CYS A 21 -2.75 -10.04 15.35
N LEU A 22 -2.86 -9.49 14.13
CA LEU A 22 -2.40 -10.16 12.91
C LEU A 22 -0.89 -10.37 12.91
N GLY A 23 -0.11 -9.35 13.26
CA GLY A 23 1.35 -9.47 13.35
C GLY A 23 1.78 -10.52 14.38
N LEU A 24 1.20 -10.52 15.58
CA LEU A 24 1.48 -11.51 16.63
C LEU A 24 1.02 -12.92 16.22
N ARG A 25 -0.13 -13.06 15.57
CA ARG A 25 -0.59 -14.35 15.04
C ARG A 25 0.42 -14.88 14.01
N PHE A 26 0.83 -14.05 13.06
CA PHE A 26 1.78 -14.46 12.05
C PHE A 26 3.16 -14.83 12.62
N VAL A 27 3.70 -14.04 13.55
CA VAL A 27 5.07 -14.23 14.05
C VAL A 27 5.14 -15.30 15.14
N LYS A 28 4.21 -15.28 16.09
CA LYS A 28 4.26 -16.06 17.33
C LYS A 28 3.15 -17.12 17.44
N ASP A 29 2.26 -17.20 16.45
CA ASP A 29 1.06 -18.03 16.49
C ASP A 29 0.18 -17.79 17.73
N GLN A 30 0.13 -16.54 18.19
CA GLN A 30 -0.61 -16.13 19.39
C GLN A 30 -1.74 -15.17 19.06
N PHE A 31 -2.86 -15.34 19.75
CA PHE A 31 -3.94 -14.38 19.76
C PHE A 31 -4.21 -13.91 21.19
N VAL A 32 -4.16 -12.59 21.37
CA VAL A 32 -4.52 -11.94 22.64
C VAL A 32 -5.81 -11.18 22.42
N SER A 33 -6.86 -11.59 23.12
CA SER A 33 -8.21 -11.01 22.97
C SER A 33 -8.29 -9.56 23.43
N TYR A 34 -7.41 -9.14 24.32
CA TYR A 34 -7.32 -7.77 24.81
C TYR A 34 -5.89 -7.26 24.69
N THR A 35 -5.65 -6.39 23.71
CA THR A 35 -4.38 -5.70 23.54
C THR A 35 -4.58 -4.22 23.81
N ALA A 36 -3.68 -3.62 24.60
CA ALA A 36 -3.62 -2.16 24.71
C ALA A 36 -3.33 -1.56 23.32
N SER A 37 -3.79 -0.33 23.09
CA SER A 37 -3.49 0.37 21.85
C SER A 37 -1.98 0.54 21.68
N THR A 38 -1.46 0.22 20.50
CA THR A 38 -0.05 0.40 20.17
C THR A 38 0.33 1.88 20.26
N ILE A 39 1.45 2.17 20.92
CA ILE A 39 2.03 3.52 21.02
C ILE A 39 3.18 3.59 20.03
N GLY A 40 3.11 4.48 19.05
CA GLY A 40 4.13 4.61 18.00
C GLY A 40 4.12 3.42 17.04
N ALA A 41 5.11 2.56 17.11
CA ALA A 41 5.17 1.32 16.36
C ALA A 41 5.90 0.24 17.15
N SER A 42 5.57 -1.03 16.90
CA SER A 42 6.33 -2.19 17.38
C SER A 42 7.03 -2.89 16.21
N PHE A 43 8.17 -3.51 16.52
CA PHE A 43 9.00 -4.19 15.54
C PHE A 43 8.97 -5.69 15.78
N LEU A 44 8.63 -6.45 14.74
CA LEU A 44 8.58 -7.90 14.76
C LEU A 44 9.48 -8.46 13.65
N VAL A 45 10.05 -9.62 13.86
CA VAL A 45 10.91 -10.29 12.87
C VAL A 45 10.46 -11.74 12.70
N LYS A 46 10.39 -12.19 11.46
CA LYS A 46 10.14 -13.59 11.13
C LYS A 46 10.95 -14.00 9.90
N GLU A 47 11.64 -15.14 9.97
CA GLU A 47 12.18 -15.78 8.79
C GLU A 47 11.09 -16.60 8.09
N VAL A 48 10.99 -16.44 6.79
CA VAL A 48 10.12 -17.24 5.91
C VAL A 48 10.96 -17.85 4.80
N SER A 49 10.58 -19.04 4.36
CA SER A 49 11.20 -19.71 3.22
C SER A 49 10.26 -19.60 2.02
N VAL A 50 10.76 -19.09 0.90
CA VAL A 50 10.02 -19.00 -0.35
C VAL A 50 10.83 -19.71 -1.43
N GLY A 51 10.39 -20.91 -1.81
CA GLY A 51 11.20 -21.79 -2.66
C GLY A 51 12.50 -22.14 -1.97
N ASN A 52 13.62 -21.84 -2.61
CA ASN A 52 14.98 -22.10 -2.09
C ASN A 52 15.63 -20.91 -1.37
N GLU A 53 14.89 -19.80 -1.22
CA GLU A 53 15.40 -18.58 -0.61
C GLU A 53 14.85 -18.37 0.80
N LYS A 54 15.68 -17.79 1.68
CA LYS A 54 15.27 -17.38 3.02
C LYS A 54 15.12 -15.87 3.05
N ILE A 55 13.93 -15.41 3.47
CA ILE A 55 13.62 -13.99 3.60
C ILE A 55 13.40 -13.67 5.06
N THR A 56 14.13 -12.68 5.57
CA THR A 56 13.89 -12.10 6.90
C THR A 56 12.90 -10.94 6.76
N LEU A 57 11.67 -11.17 7.20
CA LEU A 57 10.65 -10.12 7.23
C LEU A 57 10.86 -9.23 8.46
N GLN A 58 11.12 -7.95 8.23
CA GLN A 58 11.18 -6.88 9.24
C GLN A 58 9.82 -6.17 9.26
N ILE A 59 8.97 -6.52 10.23
CA ILE A 59 7.57 -6.09 10.27
C ILE A 59 7.42 -4.93 11.24
N TRP A 60 6.96 -3.80 10.75
CA TRP A 60 6.64 -2.61 11.52
C TRP A 60 5.12 -2.55 11.75
N ASP A 61 4.68 -2.95 12.95
CA ASP A 61 3.29 -2.85 13.39
C ASP A 61 3.05 -1.45 13.94
N THR A 62 2.28 -0.63 13.23
CA THR A 62 2.10 0.79 13.56
C THR A 62 0.87 1.05 14.40
N ALA A 63 0.92 2.12 15.20
CA ALA A 63 -0.25 2.65 15.89
C ALA A 63 -1.32 3.08 14.88
N GLY A 64 -2.58 2.75 15.17
CA GLY A 64 -3.71 3.13 14.30
C GLY A 64 -4.38 4.45 14.71
N GLN A 65 -3.91 5.10 15.80
CA GLN A 65 -4.49 6.35 16.26
C GLN A 65 -3.93 7.54 15.45
N GLU A 66 -4.79 8.48 15.10
CA GLU A 66 -4.50 9.65 14.27
C GLU A 66 -3.39 10.54 14.84
N ARG A 67 -3.26 10.62 16.17
CA ARG A 67 -2.19 11.39 16.85
C ARG A 67 -0.77 10.91 16.50
N PHE A 68 -0.63 9.68 16.01
CA PHE A 68 0.65 9.12 15.57
C PHE A 68 0.85 9.16 14.06
N ARG A 69 -0.12 9.69 13.30
CA ARG A 69 -0.08 9.71 11.84
C ARG A 69 1.13 10.48 11.28
N SER A 70 1.52 11.57 11.93
CA SER A 70 2.71 12.34 11.52
C SER A 70 4.02 11.55 11.56
N MET A 71 4.07 10.46 12.32
CA MET A 71 5.24 9.56 12.40
C MET A 71 5.23 8.46 11.33
N ALA A 72 4.12 8.27 10.64
CA ALA A 72 3.97 7.18 9.67
C ALA A 72 5.03 7.18 8.55
N PRO A 73 5.45 8.34 8.01
CA PRO A 73 6.53 8.39 7.02
C PRO A 73 7.83 7.73 7.47
N LEU A 74 8.14 7.78 8.78
CA LEU A 74 9.33 7.13 9.35
C LEU A 74 9.22 5.60 9.28
N TYR A 75 8.00 5.07 9.36
CA TYR A 75 7.75 3.63 9.39
C TYR A 75 7.70 3.03 7.98
N TYR A 76 7.03 3.68 7.01
CA TYR A 76 6.90 3.13 5.66
C TYR A 76 8.08 3.48 4.72
N ARG A 77 8.96 4.41 5.09
CA ARG A 77 10.15 4.73 4.29
C ARG A 77 11.04 3.50 4.12
N GLY A 78 11.36 3.17 2.86
CA GLY A 78 12.15 2.00 2.50
C GLY A 78 11.43 0.66 2.74
N ALA A 79 10.11 0.66 2.94
CA ALA A 79 9.34 -0.57 2.95
C ALA A 79 9.16 -1.09 1.51
N VAL A 80 9.28 -2.41 1.34
CA VAL A 80 9.02 -3.08 0.05
C VAL A 80 7.57 -3.54 -0.07
N ALA A 81 6.87 -3.67 1.06
CA ALA A 81 5.47 -4.04 1.11
C ALA A 81 4.72 -3.31 2.23
N ALA A 82 3.42 -3.05 2.02
CA ALA A 82 2.51 -2.54 3.04
C ALA A 82 1.26 -3.41 3.11
N ILE A 83 0.91 -3.83 4.33
CA ILE A 83 -0.35 -4.50 4.64
C ILE A 83 -1.31 -3.46 5.20
N LEU A 84 -2.39 -3.22 4.46
CA LEU A 84 -3.46 -2.29 4.82
C LEU A 84 -4.59 -3.08 5.46
N VAL A 85 -4.83 -2.85 6.74
CA VAL A 85 -5.80 -3.64 7.53
C VAL A 85 -7.03 -2.80 7.84
N PHE A 86 -8.22 -3.37 7.56
CA PHE A 86 -9.50 -2.85 8.04
C PHE A 86 -10.31 -3.97 8.70
N SER A 87 -11.33 -3.60 9.49
CA SER A 87 -12.28 -4.55 10.06
C SER A 87 -13.49 -4.69 9.15
N ILE A 88 -13.89 -5.91 8.78
CA ILE A 88 -15.09 -6.15 7.98
C ILE A 88 -16.39 -5.64 8.66
N THR A 89 -16.33 -5.34 9.96
CA THR A 89 -17.45 -4.85 10.79
C THR A 89 -17.44 -3.34 10.97
N ASP A 90 -16.54 -2.61 10.30
CA ASP A 90 -16.34 -1.18 10.51
C ASP A 90 -16.02 -0.48 9.18
N GLU A 91 -17.06 0.14 8.60
CA GLU A 91 -16.96 0.87 7.34
C GLU A 91 -16.03 2.09 7.45
N ALA A 92 -15.99 2.76 8.62
CA ALA A 92 -15.09 3.89 8.83
C ALA A 92 -13.61 3.45 8.75
N SER A 93 -13.30 2.23 9.18
CA SER A 93 -11.95 1.68 9.04
C SER A 93 -11.57 1.41 7.59
N PHE A 94 -12.55 1.05 6.72
CA PHE A 94 -12.34 0.90 5.28
C PHE A 94 -12.11 2.25 4.60
N ALA A 95 -12.85 3.30 4.98
CA ALA A 95 -12.61 4.65 4.49
C ALA A 95 -11.20 5.15 4.88
N LYS A 96 -10.78 4.92 6.12
CA LYS A 96 -9.41 5.25 6.56
C LYS A 96 -8.32 4.48 5.82
N LEU A 97 -8.58 3.24 5.42
CA LEU A 97 -7.66 2.47 4.57
C LEU A 97 -7.43 3.17 3.24
N GLN A 98 -8.47 3.71 2.62
CA GLN A 98 -8.35 4.46 1.36
C GLN A 98 -7.52 5.74 1.52
N GLU A 99 -7.57 6.38 2.69
CA GLU A 99 -6.69 7.52 2.99
C GLU A 99 -5.22 7.08 3.07
N TRP A 100 -4.94 5.93 3.69
CA TRP A 100 -3.59 5.36 3.75
C TRP A 100 -3.03 5.05 2.36
N VAL A 101 -3.85 4.50 1.46
CA VAL A 101 -3.44 4.24 0.07
C VAL A 101 -3.02 5.54 -0.62
N ARG A 102 -3.83 6.59 -0.50
CA ARG A 102 -3.51 7.91 -1.09
C ARG A 102 -2.21 8.50 -0.52
N GLU A 103 -1.99 8.34 0.78
CA GLU A 103 -0.79 8.80 1.46
C GLU A 103 0.46 8.05 0.97
N LEU A 104 0.40 6.72 0.88
CA LEU A 104 1.50 5.91 0.36
C LEU A 104 1.81 6.25 -1.11
N GLN A 105 0.79 6.36 -1.97
CA GLN A 105 0.96 6.71 -3.37
C GLN A 105 1.54 8.12 -3.59
N GLY A 106 1.30 9.03 -2.67
CA GLY A 106 1.83 10.40 -2.72
C GLY A 106 3.24 10.56 -2.17
N ASN A 107 3.68 9.67 -1.28
CA ASN A 107 4.92 9.86 -0.52
C ASN A 107 5.97 8.77 -0.74
N VAL A 108 5.62 7.65 -1.38
CA VAL A 108 6.57 6.56 -1.68
C VAL A 108 6.89 6.58 -3.16
N GLU A 109 8.15 6.85 -3.48
CA GLU A 109 8.64 6.91 -4.88
C GLU A 109 8.97 5.53 -5.43
N GLU A 110 9.40 4.61 -4.56
CA GLU A 110 9.79 3.26 -4.94
C GLU A 110 8.56 2.34 -5.11
N PRO A 111 8.66 1.29 -5.94
CA PRO A 111 7.59 0.31 -6.09
C PRO A 111 7.27 -0.36 -4.74
N LEU A 112 6.03 -0.17 -4.26
CA LEU A 112 5.54 -0.74 -3.01
C LEU A 112 4.44 -1.77 -3.32
N VAL A 113 4.62 -3.00 -2.84
CA VAL A 113 3.56 -4.02 -2.94
C VAL A 113 2.50 -3.74 -1.89
N LEU A 114 1.24 -3.60 -2.34
CA LEU A 114 0.11 -3.37 -1.45
C LEU A 114 -0.68 -4.67 -1.26
N ALA A 115 -1.00 -4.98 -0.01
CA ALA A 115 -1.90 -6.06 0.36
C ALA A 115 -3.00 -5.52 1.30
N ILE A 116 -4.25 -5.86 1.02
CA ILE A 116 -5.40 -5.51 1.85
C ILE A 116 -5.80 -6.73 2.67
N ALA A 117 -5.87 -6.57 3.99
CA ALA A 117 -6.36 -7.58 4.93
C ALA A 117 -7.75 -7.18 5.45
N CYS A 118 -8.79 -7.90 5.00
CA CYS A 118 -10.15 -7.80 5.48
C CYS A 118 -10.25 -8.58 6.80
N ASN A 119 -9.88 -7.93 7.91
CA ASN A 119 -9.73 -8.62 9.19
C ASN A 119 -11.04 -8.76 9.96
N LYS A 120 -11.03 -9.64 10.97
CA LYS A 120 -12.16 -10.08 11.78
C LYS A 120 -13.21 -10.85 10.96
N ALA A 121 -12.75 -11.61 9.95
CA ALA A 121 -13.60 -12.44 9.10
C ALA A 121 -14.44 -13.49 9.90
N ASP A 122 -14.09 -13.77 11.16
CA ASP A 122 -14.89 -14.56 12.07
C ASP A 122 -16.21 -13.89 12.48
N LEU A 123 -16.37 -12.58 12.28
CA LEU A 123 -17.56 -11.79 12.63
C LEU A 123 -18.47 -11.54 11.42
N THR A 124 -18.67 -12.56 10.57
CA THR A 124 -19.46 -12.44 9.32
C THR A 124 -20.89 -11.92 9.56
N ALA A 125 -21.52 -12.27 10.67
CA ALA A 125 -22.87 -11.80 11.00
C ALA A 125 -22.94 -10.27 11.26
N GLN A 126 -21.80 -9.64 11.56
CA GLN A 126 -21.68 -8.20 11.80
C GLN A 126 -20.99 -7.46 10.65
N ARG A 127 -20.84 -8.12 9.51
CA ARG A 127 -20.15 -7.55 8.34
C ARG A 127 -20.92 -6.32 7.84
N THR A 128 -20.23 -5.19 7.71
CA THR A 128 -20.71 -3.95 7.11
C THR A 128 -20.06 -3.67 5.75
N VAL A 129 -18.82 -4.17 5.54
CA VAL A 129 -18.11 -4.04 4.27
C VAL A 129 -18.14 -5.37 3.53
N SER A 130 -18.75 -5.40 2.33
CA SER A 130 -18.77 -6.61 1.50
C SER A 130 -17.37 -6.94 0.95
N TYR A 131 -17.12 -8.23 0.73
CA TYR A 131 -15.87 -8.66 0.08
C TYR A 131 -15.76 -8.10 -1.33
N ASP A 132 -16.86 -8.03 -2.07
CA ASP A 132 -16.89 -7.52 -3.45
C ASP A 132 -16.48 -6.05 -3.50
N THR A 133 -17.00 -5.21 -2.58
CA THR A 133 -16.60 -3.81 -2.47
C THR A 133 -15.10 -3.66 -2.21
N ALA A 134 -14.58 -4.43 -1.27
CA ALA A 134 -13.16 -4.40 -0.92
C ALA A 134 -12.28 -4.95 -2.07
N SER A 135 -12.74 -6.00 -2.76
CA SER A 135 -12.05 -6.60 -3.90
C SER A 135 -12.00 -5.69 -5.12
N GLN A 136 -13.09 -5.01 -5.45
CA GLN A 136 -13.11 -4.01 -6.51
C GLN A 136 -12.15 -2.87 -6.23
N TYR A 137 -12.12 -2.38 -4.98
CA TYR A 137 -11.17 -1.36 -4.58
C TYR A 137 -9.71 -1.86 -4.68
N ALA A 138 -9.41 -3.06 -4.17
CA ALA A 138 -8.09 -3.66 -4.28
C ALA A 138 -7.63 -3.77 -5.74
N ALA A 139 -8.49 -4.25 -6.64
CA ALA A 139 -8.22 -4.33 -8.07
C ALA A 139 -7.93 -2.96 -8.69
N SER A 140 -8.67 -1.90 -8.29
CA SER A 140 -8.48 -0.55 -8.81
C SER A 140 -7.12 0.06 -8.49
N ILE A 141 -6.48 -0.38 -7.40
CA ILE A 141 -5.17 0.10 -6.95
C ILE A 141 -4.04 -0.91 -7.18
N GLY A 142 -4.34 -2.08 -7.77
CA GLY A 142 -3.37 -3.15 -8.01
C GLY A 142 -2.88 -3.84 -6.73
N ALA A 143 -3.70 -3.87 -5.68
CA ALA A 143 -3.37 -4.50 -4.41
C ALA A 143 -3.85 -5.95 -4.36
N LEU A 144 -3.13 -6.79 -3.63
CA LEU A 144 -3.59 -8.12 -3.22
C LEU A 144 -4.67 -7.98 -2.15
N ILE A 145 -5.60 -8.94 -2.07
CA ILE A 145 -6.65 -8.92 -1.05
C ILE A 145 -6.78 -10.28 -0.38
N PHE A 146 -6.97 -10.27 0.95
CA PHE A 146 -7.10 -11.47 1.77
C PHE A 146 -8.16 -11.26 2.85
N GLU A 147 -9.04 -12.25 3.05
CA GLU A 147 -9.84 -12.31 4.28
C GLU A 147 -9.02 -12.93 5.40
N THR A 148 -9.03 -12.30 6.55
CA THR A 148 -8.18 -12.69 7.69
C THR A 148 -8.96 -12.69 9.00
N SER A 149 -8.62 -13.63 9.89
CA SER A 149 -9.03 -13.61 11.28
C SER A 149 -7.84 -13.98 12.17
N ALA A 150 -7.29 -12.99 12.87
CA ALA A 150 -6.24 -13.24 13.85
C ALA A 150 -6.74 -14.18 14.99
N LYS A 151 -8.05 -14.16 15.30
CA LYS A 151 -8.67 -14.98 16.32
C LYS A 151 -8.74 -16.45 15.93
N ARG A 152 -9.18 -16.74 14.69
CA ARG A 152 -9.36 -18.13 14.18
C ARG A 152 -8.16 -18.66 13.42
N ASP A 153 -7.12 -17.87 13.27
CA ASP A 153 -5.95 -18.17 12.43
C ASP A 153 -6.32 -18.45 10.95
N THR A 154 -7.40 -17.85 10.48
CA THR A 154 -7.83 -17.99 9.10
C THR A 154 -7.20 -16.89 8.26
N GLY A 155 -6.47 -17.25 7.18
CA GLY A 155 -5.85 -16.29 6.27
C GLY A 155 -4.77 -15.38 6.90
N ALA A 156 -4.45 -15.54 8.19
CA ALA A 156 -3.53 -14.66 8.89
C ALA A 156 -2.10 -14.69 8.34
N HIS A 157 -1.71 -15.78 7.70
CA HIS A 157 -0.41 -15.94 7.04
C HIS A 157 -0.40 -15.44 5.59
N SER A 158 -1.57 -15.36 4.94
CA SER A 158 -1.69 -15.07 3.50
C SER A 158 -1.15 -13.70 3.09
N PRO A 159 -1.39 -12.58 3.82
CA PRO A 159 -0.85 -11.28 3.47
C PRO A 159 0.69 -11.20 3.51
N TYR A 160 1.32 -12.09 4.30
CA TYR A 160 2.76 -12.14 4.46
C TYR A 160 3.44 -13.15 3.52
N ALA A 161 2.66 -14.09 2.97
CA ALA A 161 3.14 -15.16 2.11
C ALA A 161 2.91 -14.87 0.61
N ALA A 162 2.62 -13.64 0.23
CA ALA A 162 2.48 -13.25 -1.16
C ALA A 162 3.74 -13.66 -1.94
N PRO A 163 3.63 -14.45 -3.03
CA PRO A 163 4.80 -14.98 -3.71
C PRO A 163 5.66 -13.83 -4.27
N PRO A 164 6.99 -13.97 -4.27
CA PRO A 164 7.91 -12.93 -4.75
C PRO A 164 7.72 -12.57 -6.22
N CYS A 165 7.02 -13.38 -7.00
CA CYS A 165 6.64 -13.02 -8.37
C CYS A 165 5.62 -11.87 -8.44
N THR A 166 4.86 -11.60 -7.37
CA THR A 166 4.05 -10.39 -7.20
C THR A 166 4.86 -9.21 -6.64
N LEU A 167 6.04 -9.47 -6.09
CA LEU A 167 7.03 -8.46 -5.69
C LEU A 167 7.87 -7.96 -6.89
N ALA A 168 7.68 -8.53 -8.09
CA ALA A 168 8.23 -7.91 -9.29
C ALA A 168 7.68 -6.47 -9.38
N PRO A 169 8.55 -5.46 -9.54
CA PRO A 169 8.11 -4.09 -9.58
C PRO A 169 7.00 -3.97 -10.62
N ALA A 170 5.81 -3.54 -10.20
CA ALA A 170 4.80 -3.10 -11.14
C ALA A 170 5.53 -2.15 -12.09
N ARG A 171 5.56 -2.47 -13.39
CA ARG A 171 6.21 -1.61 -14.39
C ARG A 171 5.77 -0.18 -14.09
N PRO A 172 6.69 0.77 -13.93
CA PRO A 172 6.31 2.14 -13.67
C PRO A 172 5.30 2.51 -14.75
N ARG A 173 4.07 2.86 -14.35
CA ARG A 173 3.15 3.53 -15.27
C ARG A 173 3.93 4.73 -15.74
N ALA A 174 4.35 4.71 -17.01
CA ALA A 174 5.00 5.83 -17.63
C ALA A 174 4.14 7.05 -17.26
N ARG A 175 4.72 7.94 -16.46
CA ARG A 175 4.15 9.28 -16.27
C ARG A 175 3.98 9.80 -17.69
N ARG A 176 2.75 9.89 -18.18
CA ARG A 176 2.48 10.74 -19.34
C ARG A 176 3.00 12.10 -18.93
N SER A 177 4.19 12.43 -19.43
CA SER A 177 4.69 13.77 -19.37
C SER A 177 3.65 14.61 -20.14
N LEU A 178 2.88 15.38 -19.40
CA LEU A 178 2.22 16.55 -19.93
C LEU A 178 3.30 17.60 -20.23
N VAL A 179 4.23 17.25 -21.09
CA VAL A 179 4.95 18.27 -21.85
C VAL A 179 3.98 18.64 -22.95
N ALA A 180 3.24 19.71 -22.69
CA ALA A 180 2.44 20.38 -23.68
C ALA A 180 3.29 20.57 -24.94
N ASP A 181 2.74 20.09 -26.04
CA ASP A 181 3.18 20.39 -27.41
C ASP A 181 3.03 21.91 -27.63
N ALA A 182 3.98 22.67 -27.11
CA ALA A 182 4.17 24.07 -27.46
C ALA A 182 4.90 24.11 -28.80
N ARG A 183 4.17 23.90 -29.90
CA ARG A 183 4.63 24.33 -31.21
C ARG A 183 4.73 25.84 -31.18
N PRO A 184 5.88 26.43 -31.52
CA PRO A 184 5.96 27.86 -31.73
C PRO A 184 5.09 28.23 -32.94
N PRO A 185 4.37 29.37 -32.92
CA PRO A 185 3.61 29.84 -34.07
C PRO A 185 4.54 30.09 -35.26
N ALA A 186 4.15 29.56 -36.40
CA ALA A 186 4.86 29.77 -37.67
C ALA A 186 5.05 31.26 -37.93
N ALA A 187 6.28 31.67 -38.12
CA ALA A 187 6.64 33.01 -38.58
C ALA A 187 5.96 33.31 -39.93
N GLN A 188 5.00 34.22 -39.91
CA GLN A 188 4.44 34.77 -41.12
C GLN A 188 5.53 35.52 -41.87
N ALA A 189 5.91 35.03 -43.04
CA ALA A 189 6.80 35.69 -43.97
C ALA A 189 6.20 37.05 -44.40
N CYS A 190 6.85 38.11 -43.99
CA CYS A 190 6.58 39.45 -44.46
C CYS A 190 6.94 39.54 -45.96
N ARG A 191 5.96 39.48 -46.86
CA ARG A 191 6.18 39.80 -48.27
C ARG A 191 6.31 41.31 -48.40
N SER A 192 7.51 41.77 -48.68
CA SER A 192 7.77 43.14 -49.10
C SER A 192 7.14 43.40 -50.48
N THR A 193 6.08 44.19 -50.52
CA THR A 193 5.61 44.80 -51.76
C THR A 193 6.42 46.06 -52.04
N SER A 194 7.30 45.95 -52.99
CA SER A 194 8.03 47.09 -53.58
C SER A 194 7.05 47.93 -54.41
N THR A 195 6.70 49.10 -53.93
CA THR A 195 5.99 50.10 -54.72
C THR A 195 7.01 51.00 -55.42
N ARG A 196 7.09 50.82 -56.71
CA ARG A 196 7.91 51.62 -57.63
C ARG A 196 7.22 52.99 -57.86
N TRP A 197 7.85 54.04 -57.49
CA TRP A 197 7.45 55.38 -57.91
C TRP A 197 8.19 55.69 -59.24
N GLY A 198 7.40 55.79 -60.31
CA GLY A 198 7.87 56.34 -61.56
C GLY A 198 7.57 57.84 -61.58
N GLY A 199 8.52 58.58 -62.13
CA GLY A 199 8.48 60.00 -62.13
C GLY A 199 7.67 60.66 -63.28
N ALA A 200 7.49 61.92 -63.13
CA ALA A 200 7.51 62.96 -64.15
C ALA A 200 7.64 64.29 -63.43
#